data_19b369ea31ca7b16f794842f93022b23
#
_entry.id   19b369ea31ca7b16f794842f93022b23
#
_cell.length_a   1.000
_cell.length_b   1.000
_cell.length_c   1.000
_cell.angle_alpha   90.00
_cell.angle_beta   90.00
_cell.angle_gamma   90.00
#
_symmetry.space_group_name_H-M   'P 1'
#
loop_
_entity.id
_entity.type
_entity.pdbx_description
1 polymer ?
#
loop_
_entity_poly.entity_id
_entity_poly.type
_entity_poly.pdbx_seq_one_letter_code
_entity_poly.pdbx_strand_id
1 'polypeptide(L)'
;MQRMEIHSHTMYSNIRLLDCINRPKALINKAIELGLAGITITDHEALCGHVELNIYQKEIQKNNPNFKIALGNEIYLVDERENGIKYYHFILIAKDKEGHKQLRELSSQAWMNSYYDRGMERVPTLKSELIDIVRKYPGHLIATTAGLG
;
A
#
# COMPACT_ATOMS: atom_id res chain seq x y z
N MET A 1 21.25 13.11 -6.95
CA MET A 1 20.35 11.94 -6.91
C MET A 1 18.98 12.46 -6.46
N GLN A 2 17.92 12.28 -7.24
CA GLN A 2 16.58 12.69 -6.85
C GLN A 2 16.01 11.64 -5.89
N ARG A 3 15.40 12.09 -4.78
CA ARG A 3 14.74 11.26 -3.78
C ARG A 3 13.38 10.79 -4.29
N MET A 4 13.01 9.56 -3.97
CA MET A 4 11.64 9.04 -4.08
C MET A 4 11.08 8.79 -2.68
N GLU A 5 9.85 9.22 -2.40
CA GLU A 5 9.14 8.85 -1.17
C GLU A 5 8.56 7.46 -1.31
N ILE A 6 8.81 6.59 -0.33
CA ILE A 6 8.43 5.16 -0.41
C ILE A 6 7.30 4.75 0.53
N HIS A 7 6.84 5.67 1.39
CA HIS A 7 5.78 5.40 2.37
C HIS A 7 4.90 6.65 2.54
N SER A 8 3.71 6.64 1.96
CA SER A 8 2.79 7.77 2.01
C SER A 8 1.34 7.31 2.04
N HIS A 9 0.53 8.03 2.81
CA HIS A 9 -0.90 7.75 2.98
C HIS A 9 -1.76 8.83 2.36
N THR A 10 -2.89 8.40 1.82
CA THR A 10 -3.95 9.27 1.33
C THR A 10 -5.23 9.07 2.15
N MET A 11 -6.26 9.87 1.85
CA MET A 11 -7.57 9.73 2.48
C MET A 11 -8.20 8.33 2.29
N TYR A 12 -7.68 7.50 1.40
CA TYR A 12 -8.13 6.11 1.23
C TYR A 12 -7.72 5.20 2.39
N SER A 13 -6.71 5.57 3.19
CA SER A 13 -6.40 4.92 4.47
C SER A 13 -7.57 4.97 5.45
N ASN A 14 -8.46 5.97 5.30
CA ASN A 14 -9.59 6.19 6.22
C ASN A 14 -10.68 5.10 6.14
N ILE A 15 -10.61 4.20 5.19
CA ILE A 15 -11.43 2.97 5.21
C ILE A 15 -11.08 2.09 6.43
N ARG A 16 -9.84 2.25 6.94
CA ARG A 16 -9.33 1.53 8.11
C ARG A 16 -9.20 2.41 9.34
N LEU A 17 -8.50 3.52 9.21
CA LEU A 17 -8.17 4.43 10.30
C LEU A 17 -8.45 5.86 9.85
N LEU A 18 -9.17 6.64 10.65
CA LEU A 18 -9.43 8.05 10.35
C LEU A 18 -8.20 8.90 10.72
N ASP A 19 -7.13 8.77 9.97
CA ASP A 19 -5.83 9.37 10.28
C ASP A 19 -5.25 10.26 9.17
N CYS A 20 -5.85 10.27 7.98
CA CYS A 20 -5.27 10.96 6.84
C CYS A 20 -6.29 11.83 6.09
N ILE A 21 -5.90 13.09 5.80
CA ILE A 21 -6.69 14.06 5.02
C ILE A 21 -6.10 14.32 3.63
N ASN A 22 -4.97 13.71 3.29
CA ASN A 22 -4.28 13.97 2.03
C ASN A 22 -5.10 13.45 0.85
N ARG A 23 -5.51 14.34 -0.03
CA ARG A 23 -6.10 13.95 -1.32
C ARG A 23 -4.99 13.45 -2.24
N PRO A 24 -5.17 12.31 -2.96
CA PRO A 24 -4.13 11.71 -3.78
C PRO A 24 -3.45 12.68 -4.74
N LYS A 25 -4.23 13.39 -5.54
CA LYS A 25 -3.67 14.36 -6.52
C LYS A 25 -2.92 15.52 -5.85
N ALA A 26 -3.41 16.03 -4.73
CA ALA A 26 -2.75 17.11 -4.00
C ALA A 26 -1.40 16.68 -3.45
N LEU A 27 -1.33 15.48 -2.88
CA LEU A 27 -0.10 14.89 -2.37
C LEU A 27 0.94 14.67 -3.48
N ILE A 28 0.51 14.13 -4.62
CA ILE A 28 1.37 13.90 -5.79
C ILE A 28 1.88 15.23 -6.36
N ASN A 29 1.02 16.23 -6.51
CA ASN A 29 1.42 17.55 -6.99
C ASN A 29 2.44 18.19 -6.06
N LYS A 30 2.28 18.02 -4.74
CA LYS A 30 3.26 18.50 -3.78
C LYS A 30 4.61 17.79 -3.90
N ALA A 31 4.61 16.48 -4.15
CA ALA A 31 5.83 15.73 -4.42
C ALA A 31 6.57 16.23 -5.68
N ILE A 32 5.83 16.55 -6.74
CA ILE A 32 6.38 17.14 -7.97
C ILE A 32 6.96 18.52 -7.68
N GLU A 33 6.21 19.39 -6.98
CA GLU A 33 6.66 20.74 -6.59
C GLU A 33 7.96 20.70 -5.78
N LEU A 34 8.11 19.69 -4.90
CA LEU A 34 9.32 19.49 -4.08
C LEU A 34 10.47 18.84 -4.87
N GLY A 35 10.32 18.59 -6.16
CA GLY A 35 11.36 18.02 -7.03
C GLY A 35 11.67 16.55 -6.73
N LEU A 36 10.73 15.79 -6.15
CA LEU A 36 10.92 14.35 -5.94
C LEU A 36 10.92 13.60 -7.28
N ALA A 37 11.63 12.49 -7.35
CA ALA A 37 11.62 11.59 -8.52
C ALA A 37 10.32 10.78 -8.62
N GLY A 38 9.61 10.65 -7.50
CA GLY A 38 8.36 9.90 -7.42
C GLY A 38 7.85 9.78 -5.99
N ILE A 39 6.71 9.14 -5.86
CA ILE A 39 6.05 8.86 -4.59
C ILE A 39 5.40 7.48 -4.64
N THR A 40 5.44 6.77 -3.51
CA THR A 40 4.72 5.51 -3.35
C THR A 40 3.52 5.76 -2.45
N ILE A 41 2.35 5.33 -2.88
CA ILE A 41 1.13 5.36 -2.07
C ILE A 41 0.92 3.98 -1.46
N THR A 42 0.85 3.94 -0.13
CA THR A 42 0.80 2.73 0.69
C THR A 42 -0.29 2.85 1.75
N ASP A 43 -1.52 3.08 1.30
CA ASP A 43 -2.65 3.24 2.21
C ASP A 43 -2.85 2.00 3.10
N HIS A 44 -3.38 2.20 4.31
CA HIS A 44 -3.64 1.15 5.29
C HIS A 44 -4.67 0.14 4.80
N GLU A 45 -4.22 -1.05 4.39
CA GLU A 45 -5.02 -2.18 3.87
C GLU A 45 -6.06 -1.74 2.82
N ALA A 46 -5.69 -0.73 2.00
CA ALA A 46 -6.59 -0.11 1.04
C ALA A 46 -5.93 0.03 -0.34
N LEU A 47 -6.56 -0.58 -1.35
CA LEU A 47 -6.16 -0.49 -2.76
C LEU A 47 -7.16 0.30 -3.62
N CYS A 48 -8.24 0.81 -3.02
CA CYS A 48 -9.33 1.46 -3.75
C CYS A 48 -8.91 2.73 -4.50
N GLY A 49 -7.84 3.42 -4.06
CA GLY A 49 -7.26 4.57 -4.74
C GLY A 49 -6.41 4.24 -5.98
N HIS A 50 -6.02 2.99 -6.19
CA HIS A 50 -5.03 2.62 -7.21
C HIS A 50 -5.49 2.92 -8.65
N VAL A 51 -6.78 2.83 -8.93
CA VAL A 51 -7.32 3.17 -10.26
C VAL A 51 -7.16 4.65 -10.55
N GLU A 52 -7.54 5.51 -9.60
CA GLU A 52 -7.36 6.97 -9.72
C GLU A 52 -5.89 7.33 -9.89
N LEU A 53 -5.00 6.74 -9.09
CA LEU A 53 -3.56 6.97 -9.15
C LEU A 53 -2.96 6.57 -10.50
N ASN A 54 -3.37 5.43 -11.05
CA ASN A 54 -2.90 4.96 -12.35
C ASN A 54 -3.37 5.86 -13.51
N ILE A 55 -4.60 6.36 -13.43
CA ILE A 55 -5.12 7.33 -14.41
C ILE A 55 -4.32 8.64 -14.29
N TYR A 56 -4.12 9.12 -13.08
CA TYR A 56 -3.40 10.36 -12.83
C TYR A 56 -1.92 10.27 -13.22
N GLN A 57 -1.28 9.11 -13.03
CA GLN A 57 0.09 8.88 -13.54
C GLN A 57 0.21 9.16 -15.03
N LYS A 58 -0.74 8.71 -15.84
CA LYS A 58 -0.74 8.95 -17.30
C LYS A 58 -0.96 10.42 -17.64
N GLU A 59 -1.74 11.13 -16.81
CA GLU A 59 -2.00 12.55 -16.98
C GLU A 59 -0.73 13.38 -16.70
N ILE A 60 -0.09 13.17 -15.56
CA ILE A 60 1.11 13.92 -15.16
C ILE A 60 2.33 13.61 -16.01
N GLN A 61 2.45 12.41 -16.56
CA GLN A 61 3.58 12.02 -17.42
C GLN A 61 3.68 12.83 -18.71
N LYS A 62 2.62 13.51 -19.13
CA LYS A 62 2.65 14.44 -20.27
C LYS A 62 3.62 15.62 -20.03
N ASN A 63 3.70 16.10 -18.80
CA ASN A 63 4.53 17.25 -18.42
C ASN A 63 5.72 16.85 -17.53
N ASN A 64 5.64 15.70 -16.87
CA ASN A 64 6.66 15.16 -15.96
C ASN A 64 6.95 13.69 -16.30
N PRO A 65 7.60 13.41 -17.45
CA PRO A 65 7.71 12.05 -18.01
C PRO A 65 8.49 11.08 -17.10
N ASN A 66 9.38 11.61 -16.27
CA ASN A 66 10.24 10.82 -15.38
C ASN A 66 9.65 10.61 -13.98
N PHE A 67 8.58 11.34 -13.61
CA PHE A 67 7.96 11.19 -12.30
C PHE A 67 7.21 9.85 -12.19
N LYS A 68 7.40 9.15 -11.07
CA LYS A 68 6.81 7.83 -10.83
C LYS A 68 5.83 7.85 -9.66
N ILE A 69 4.64 7.28 -9.86
CA ILE A 69 3.75 6.89 -8.78
C ILE A 69 3.84 5.37 -8.66
N ALA A 70 4.40 4.89 -7.55
CA ALA A 70 4.40 3.47 -7.22
C ALA A 70 3.16 3.14 -6.38
N LEU A 71 2.60 1.97 -6.62
CA LEU A 71 1.40 1.47 -5.93
C LEU A 71 1.79 0.41 -4.91
N GLY A 72 1.44 0.65 -3.67
CA GLY A 72 1.73 -0.25 -2.56
C GLY A 72 0.54 -0.43 -1.63
N ASN A 73 0.74 -1.17 -0.57
CA ASN A 73 -0.22 -1.41 0.50
C ASN A 73 0.54 -1.51 1.82
N GLU A 74 0.07 -0.83 2.85
CA GLU A 74 0.53 -1.08 4.21
C GLU A 74 -0.38 -2.11 4.85
N ILE A 75 0.12 -3.36 4.91
CA ILE A 75 -0.60 -4.49 5.48
C ILE A 75 -0.34 -4.65 6.97
N TYR A 76 -1.25 -5.31 7.66
CA TYR A 76 -1.09 -5.75 9.05
C TYR A 76 -0.68 -7.21 9.09
N LEU A 77 0.63 -7.44 9.18
CA LEU A 77 1.21 -8.79 9.12
C LEU A 77 1.13 -9.47 10.47
N VAL A 78 0.60 -10.70 10.50
CA VAL A 78 0.43 -11.51 11.72
C VAL A 78 0.85 -12.96 11.49
N ASP A 79 1.13 -13.67 12.58
CA ASP A 79 1.34 -15.12 12.53
C ASP A 79 0.01 -15.88 12.48
N GLU A 80 -1.00 -15.43 13.24
CA GLU A 80 -2.30 -16.06 13.41
C GLU A 80 -3.41 -15.00 13.45
N ARG A 81 -4.65 -15.38 13.09
CA ARG A 81 -5.84 -14.50 13.15
C ARG A 81 -6.59 -14.77 14.45
N GLU A 82 -6.11 -14.18 15.55
CA GLU A 82 -6.73 -14.28 16.87
C GLU A 82 -6.86 -12.93 17.55
N ASN A 83 -7.80 -12.82 18.48
CA ASN A 83 -7.97 -11.62 19.29
C ASN A 83 -6.75 -11.37 20.17
N GLY A 84 -6.30 -10.13 20.23
CA GLY A 84 -5.17 -9.72 21.05
C GLY A 84 -3.79 -10.02 20.45
N ILE A 85 -3.71 -10.62 19.28
CA ILE A 85 -2.44 -10.84 18.56
C ILE A 85 -1.79 -9.51 18.20
N LYS A 86 -0.47 -9.43 18.38
CA LYS A 86 0.34 -8.33 17.89
C LYS A 86 0.46 -8.42 16.37
N TYR A 87 0.16 -7.35 15.68
CA TYR A 87 0.38 -7.20 14.24
C TYR A 87 1.53 -6.22 13.98
N TYR A 88 2.18 -6.43 12.84
CA TYR A 88 3.29 -5.59 12.38
C TYR A 88 2.85 -4.85 11.12
N HIS A 89 3.07 -3.54 11.09
CA HIS A 89 2.90 -2.75 9.88
C HIS A 89 3.99 -3.12 8.89
N PHE A 90 3.58 -3.52 7.69
CA PHE A 90 4.51 -4.02 6.68
C PHE A 90 4.10 -3.50 5.30
N ILE A 91 5.05 -2.89 4.60
CA ILE A 91 4.79 -2.27 3.31
C ILE A 91 5.13 -3.23 2.20
N LEU A 92 4.20 -3.38 1.28
CA LEU A 92 4.38 -4.08 0.01
C LEU A 92 4.20 -3.11 -1.14
N ILE A 93 5.13 -3.09 -2.09
CA ILE A 93 5.10 -2.21 -3.26
C ILE A 93 5.14 -3.08 -4.52
N ALA A 94 4.21 -2.86 -5.44
CA ALA A 94 4.18 -3.56 -6.71
C ALA A 94 5.26 -3.01 -7.66
N LYS A 95 6.08 -3.88 -8.22
CA LYS A 95 7.07 -3.55 -9.25
C LYS A 95 6.44 -3.45 -10.65
N ASP A 96 5.38 -4.22 -10.86
CA ASP A 96 4.71 -4.37 -12.14
C ASP A 96 3.25 -4.85 -11.97
N LYS A 97 2.60 -5.21 -13.08
CA LYS A 97 1.21 -5.67 -13.09
C LYS A 97 1.00 -6.97 -12.29
N GLU A 98 1.98 -7.88 -12.30
CA GLU A 98 1.89 -9.12 -11.54
C GLU A 98 2.01 -8.86 -10.03
N GLY A 99 2.93 -7.98 -9.63
CA GLY A 99 3.01 -7.51 -8.24
C GLY A 99 1.72 -6.82 -7.78
N HIS A 100 1.10 -6.00 -8.63
CA HIS A 100 -0.19 -5.39 -8.31
C HIS A 100 -1.32 -6.43 -8.18
N LYS A 101 -1.28 -7.50 -8.97
CA LYS A 101 -2.21 -8.63 -8.81
C LYS A 101 -1.99 -9.33 -7.47
N GLN A 102 -0.75 -9.56 -7.07
CA GLN A 102 -0.41 -10.14 -5.76
C GLN A 102 -0.94 -9.26 -4.61
N LEU A 103 -0.79 -7.92 -4.68
CA LEU A 103 -1.38 -7.00 -3.68
C LEU A 103 -2.90 -7.17 -3.58
N ARG A 104 -3.60 -7.27 -4.72
CA ARG A 104 -5.05 -7.46 -4.73
C ARG A 104 -5.48 -8.80 -4.15
N GLU A 105 -4.76 -9.88 -4.46
CA GLU A 105 -5.04 -11.21 -3.91
C GLU A 105 -4.86 -11.21 -2.38
N LEU A 106 -3.76 -10.66 -1.86
CA LEU A 106 -3.52 -10.54 -0.41
C LEU A 106 -4.57 -9.67 0.28
N SER A 107 -4.85 -8.49 -0.26
CA SER A 107 -5.85 -7.60 0.31
C SER A 107 -7.24 -8.23 0.32
N SER A 108 -7.63 -8.93 -0.77
CA SER A 108 -8.91 -9.65 -0.81
C SER A 108 -8.99 -10.73 0.27
N GLN A 109 -7.92 -11.51 0.45
CA GLN A 109 -7.86 -12.53 1.50
C GLN A 109 -7.96 -11.93 2.91
N ALA A 110 -7.25 -10.82 3.15
CA ALA A 110 -7.28 -10.14 4.44
C ALA A 110 -8.70 -9.62 4.77
N TRP A 111 -9.36 -8.94 3.82
CA TRP A 111 -10.72 -8.43 4.00
C TRP A 111 -11.76 -9.55 4.14
N MET A 112 -11.66 -10.64 3.38
CA MET A 112 -12.56 -11.80 3.51
C MET A 112 -12.43 -12.52 4.84
N ASN A 113 -11.30 -12.38 5.52
CA ASN A 113 -11.00 -12.97 6.82
C ASN A 113 -10.90 -11.90 7.93
N SER A 114 -11.52 -10.73 7.73
CA SER A 114 -11.57 -9.70 8.77
C SER A 114 -12.38 -10.16 9.98
N TYR A 115 -12.05 -9.64 11.15
CA TYR A 115 -12.77 -9.90 12.40
C TYR A 115 -12.75 -8.68 13.31
N TYR A 116 -13.64 -8.65 14.30
CA TYR A 116 -13.69 -7.57 15.27
C TYR A 116 -12.93 -7.93 16.55
N ASP A 117 -12.02 -7.05 16.97
CA ASP A 117 -11.34 -7.10 18.25
C ASP A 117 -11.40 -5.73 18.92
N ARG A 118 -11.91 -5.68 20.15
CA ARG A 118 -12.06 -4.44 20.96
C ARG A 118 -12.79 -3.31 20.22
N GLY A 119 -13.83 -3.65 19.47
CA GLY A 119 -14.66 -2.69 18.75
C GLY A 119 -14.06 -2.16 17.44
N MET A 120 -12.89 -2.67 17.03
CA MET A 120 -12.25 -2.32 15.77
C MET A 120 -12.20 -3.52 14.83
N GLU A 121 -12.55 -3.33 13.57
CA GLU A 121 -12.34 -4.35 12.54
C GLU A 121 -10.85 -4.56 12.30
N ARG A 122 -10.41 -5.80 12.36
CA ARG A 122 -9.04 -6.22 12.05
C ARG A 122 -9.02 -6.86 10.67
N VAL A 123 -8.05 -6.47 9.85
CA VAL A 123 -7.88 -6.95 8.47
C VAL A 123 -6.44 -7.44 8.29
N PRO A 124 -6.03 -8.52 8.99
CA PRO A 124 -4.64 -8.96 8.98
C PRO A 124 -4.34 -9.90 7.82
N THR A 125 -3.12 -9.76 7.30
CA THR A 125 -2.50 -10.70 6.37
C THR A 125 -1.64 -11.69 7.15
N LEU A 126 -1.83 -13.01 6.94
CA LEU A 126 -0.95 -14.02 7.53
C LEU A 126 0.42 -14.02 6.85
N LYS A 127 1.49 -14.22 7.64
CA LYS A 127 2.83 -14.44 7.10
C LYS A 127 2.87 -15.61 6.11
N SER A 128 2.13 -16.69 6.37
CA SER A 128 2.01 -17.82 5.46
C SER A 128 1.41 -17.44 4.10
N GLU A 129 0.34 -16.64 4.08
CA GLU A 129 -0.28 -16.15 2.84
C GLU A 129 0.68 -15.30 2.01
N LEU A 130 1.42 -14.40 2.67
CA LEU A 130 2.45 -13.60 2.01
C LEU A 130 3.57 -14.48 1.43
N ILE A 131 4.05 -15.46 2.19
CA ILE A 131 5.07 -16.41 1.74
C ILE A 131 4.58 -17.20 0.52
N ASP A 132 3.36 -17.71 0.56
CA ASP A 132 2.79 -18.52 -0.52
C ASP A 132 2.65 -17.74 -1.82
N ILE A 133 2.14 -16.50 -1.75
CA ILE A 133 1.98 -15.68 -2.94
C ILE A 133 3.33 -15.24 -3.53
N VAL A 134 4.32 -14.94 -2.68
CA VAL A 134 5.67 -14.57 -3.15
C VAL A 134 6.39 -15.78 -3.77
N ARG A 135 6.21 -16.98 -3.21
CA ARG A 135 6.77 -18.22 -3.79
C ARG A 135 6.15 -18.58 -5.13
N LYS A 136 4.83 -18.37 -5.26
CA LYS A 136 4.09 -18.64 -6.49
C LYS A 136 4.51 -17.72 -7.63
N TYR A 137 4.77 -16.46 -7.33
CA TYR A 137 5.14 -15.42 -8.30
C TYR A 137 6.30 -14.58 -7.75
N PRO A 138 7.54 -15.06 -7.83
CA PRO A 138 8.68 -14.39 -7.20
C PRO A 138 9.14 -13.16 -7.98
N GLY A 139 9.65 -12.16 -7.25
CA GLY A 139 10.34 -11.01 -7.83
C GLY A 139 9.48 -9.82 -8.25
N HIS A 140 8.17 -9.84 -8.02
CA HIS A 140 7.23 -8.79 -8.44
C HIS A 140 6.85 -7.79 -7.32
N LEU A 141 7.24 -8.08 -6.08
CA LEU A 141 7.03 -7.20 -4.93
C LEU A 141 8.34 -6.70 -4.35
N ILE A 142 8.32 -5.49 -3.83
CA ILE A 142 9.31 -4.95 -2.89
C ILE A 142 8.63 -4.90 -1.53
N ALA A 143 9.36 -5.29 -0.49
CA ALA A 143 8.87 -5.31 0.87
C ALA A 143 9.79 -4.50 1.80
N THR A 144 9.19 -3.78 2.75
CA THR A 144 9.91 -3.07 3.81
C THR A 144 9.07 -2.96 5.08
N THR A 145 9.71 -2.75 6.20
CA THR A 145 9.02 -2.45 7.46
C THR A 145 8.45 -1.03 7.43
N ALA A 146 7.34 -0.81 8.09
CA ALA A 146 6.68 0.49 8.23
C ALA A 146 6.92 1.04 9.64
N GLY A 147 8.07 1.64 9.89
CA GLY A 147 8.38 2.27 11.16
C GLY A 147 8.66 1.29 12.31
N LEU A 148 8.22 1.66 13.51
CA LEU A 148 8.41 0.87 14.73
C LEU A 148 7.36 -0.27 14.80
N GLY A 149 7.72 -1.42 14.27
CA GLY A 149 6.92 -2.64 14.33
C GLY A 149 7.45 -3.65 15.35
#